data_958934ca15e8ce704d7a13298affc910
#
_entry.id   958934ca15e8ce704d7a13298affc910
#
_cell.length_a   1.000
_cell.length_b   1.000
_cell.length_c   1.000
_cell.angle_alpha   90.00
_cell.angle_beta   90.00
_cell.angle_gamma   90.00
#
_symmetry.space_group_name_H-M   'P 1'
#
loop_
_entity.id
_entity.type
_entity.pdbx_description
1 polymer ?
#
loop_
_entity_poly.entity_id
_entity_poly.type
_entity_poly.pdbx_seq_one_letter_code
_entity_poly.pdbx_strand_id
1 'polypeptide(L)'
;MNSNENSNNQTNQTNQTEPTLKERFIQAIKNGELGTHEPQGIIITLKQFKQYFSEIETQYVSSFLPAATLEPGMVTMSHTKFVFRIAKGVYKLHPDALSVNL
;
A
#
# COMPACT_ATOMS: atom_id res chain seq x y z
N MET A 1 12.82 15.78 -33.98
CA MET A 1 12.78 15.63 -33.14
C MET A 1 13.02 15.48 -32.75
N ASN A 2 12.91 15.80 -32.85
CA ASN A 2 12.92 15.51 -31.92
C ASN A 2 13.03 15.38 -31.38
N SER A 3 12.93 15.16 -31.70
CA SER A 3 12.86 14.86 -30.69
C SER A 3 12.91 14.77 -30.14
N ASN A 4 12.83 15.03 -30.49
CA ASN A 4 12.67 14.82 -29.50
C ASN A 4 12.55 14.66 -29.04
N GLU A 5 12.43 14.56 -29.18
CA GLU A 5 12.13 14.23 -28.36
C GLU A 5 12.14 13.90 -27.71
N ASN A 6 12.16 14.16 -28.46
CA ASN A 6 11.96 13.76 -27.44
C ASN A 6 11.92 13.55 -26.80
N SER A 7 11.84 13.40 -27.25
CA SER A 7 11.62 13.08 -26.18
C SER A 7 11.54 12.98 -25.52
N ASN A 8 11.36 13.08 -25.75
CA ASN A 8 11.07 12.80 -24.67
C ASN A 8 10.89 12.70 -24.02
N ASN A 9 10.72 12.62 -24.18
CA ASN A 9 10.37 12.33 -23.15
C ASN A 9 10.19 12.25 -22.54
N GLN A 10 10.05 12.14 -22.57
CA GLN A 10 9.65 11.86 -21.57
C GLN A 10 9.48 11.77 -20.81
N THR A 11 9.35 11.83 -20.98
CA THR A 11 8.98 11.59 -19.97
C THR A 11 8.70 11.52 -19.34
N ASN A 12 8.41 11.52 -19.40
CA ASN A 12 7.93 11.24 -18.54
C ASN A 12 7.57 10.99 -18.17
N GLN A 13 7.41 10.81 -18.41
CA GLN A 13 6.92 10.32 -17.81
C GLN A 13 6.82 9.74 -17.22
N THR A 14 6.88 9.73 -17.38
CA THR A 14 6.79 9.12 -16.66
C THR A 14 6.55 8.56 -16.21
N ASN A 15 6.38 8.43 -16.10
CA ASN A 15 6.22 7.98 -15.49
C ASN A 15 5.50 7.37 -15.15
N GLN A 16 5.49 7.57 -14.73
CA GLN A 16 4.46 7.11 -14.35
C GLN A 16 3.89 5.92 -14.36
N THR A 17 4.25 5.50 -14.31
CA THR A 17 3.78 4.34 -14.89
C THR A 17 3.70 3.12 -13.99
N GLU A 18 4.68 2.90 -13.13
CA GLU A 18 4.65 1.77 -12.20
C GLU A 18 3.90 2.17 -10.93
N PRO A 19 2.86 1.41 -10.53
CA PRO A 19 2.18 1.71 -9.27
C PRO A 19 3.11 1.43 -8.09
N THR A 20 2.96 2.25 -7.05
CA THR A 20 3.72 2.05 -5.81
C THR A 20 3.21 0.79 -5.08
N LEU A 21 3.98 0.31 -4.13
CA LEU A 21 3.53 -0.81 -3.31
C LEU A 21 2.25 -0.46 -2.56
N LYS A 22 2.12 0.79 -2.08
CA LYS A 22 0.88 1.22 -1.44
C LYS A 22 -0.31 1.12 -2.39
N GLU A 23 -0.14 1.59 -3.62
CA GLU A 23 -1.22 1.52 -4.62
C GLU A 23 -1.60 0.09 -4.92
N ARG A 24 -0.62 -0.78 -5.07
CA ARG A 24 -0.87 -2.20 -5.31
C ARG A 24 -1.57 -2.85 -4.12
N PHE A 25 -1.17 -2.48 -2.91
CA PHE A 25 -1.77 -2.98 -1.68
C PHE A 25 -3.25 -2.60 -1.59
N ILE A 26 -3.56 -1.32 -1.78
CA ILE A 26 -4.94 -0.84 -1.72
C ILE A 26 -5.77 -1.49 -2.83
N GLN A 27 -5.22 -1.60 -4.03
CA GLN A 27 -5.94 -2.22 -5.14
C GLN A 27 -6.23 -3.69 -4.88
N ALA A 28 -5.27 -4.41 -4.28
CA ALA A 28 -5.47 -5.82 -3.95
C ALA A 28 -6.61 -5.99 -2.93
N ILE A 29 -6.70 -5.09 -1.96
CA ILE A 29 -7.79 -5.13 -1.01
C ILE A 29 -9.11 -4.83 -1.68
N LYS A 30 -9.16 -3.82 -2.55
CA LYS A 30 -10.38 -3.49 -3.28
C LYS A 30 -10.84 -4.64 -4.16
N ASN A 31 -9.91 -5.39 -4.71
CA ASN A 31 -10.21 -6.53 -5.56
C ASN A 31 -10.57 -7.80 -4.79
N GLY A 32 -10.51 -7.76 -3.46
CA GLY A 32 -10.79 -8.92 -2.64
C GLY A 32 -9.68 -9.95 -2.63
N GLU A 33 -8.47 -9.59 -3.05
CA GLU A 33 -7.35 -10.52 -3.17
C GLU A 33 -6.46 -10.54 -1.94
N LEU A 34 -6.58 -9.54 -1.07
CA LEU A 34 -5.74 -9.42 0.12
C LEU A 34 -6.58 -8.85 1.25
N GLY A 35 -6.36 -9.36 2.46
CA GLY A 35 -7.09 -8.88 3.62
C GLY A 35 -8.36 -9.68 3.87
N THR A 36 -8.83 -9.64 5.12
CA THR A 36 -10.03 -10.34 5.54
C THR A 36 -11.01 -9.31 6.09
N HIS A 37 -12.25 -9.37 5.61
CA HIS A 37 -13.30 -8.46 6.08
C HIS A 37 -13.86 -9.00 7.38
N GLU A 38 -13.59 -8.28 8.48
CA GLU A 38 -14.03 -8.61 9.83
C GLU A 38 -14.98 -7.51 10.31
N PRO A 39 -15.76 -7.77 11.39
CA PRO A 39 -16.66 -6.72 11.89
C PRO A 39 -15.96 -5.41 12.24
N GLN A 40 -14.70 -5.48 12.74
CA GLN A 40 -13.95 -4.28 13.11
C GLN A 40 -13.28 -3.61 11.92
N GLY A 41 -13.28 -4.24 10.73
CA GLY A 41 -12.66 -3.67 9.54
C GLY A 41 -11.87 -4.70 8.78
N ILE A 42 -11.00 -4.23 7.89
CA ILE A 42 -10.21 -5.12 7.04
C ILE A 42 -8.90 -5.43 7.72
N ILE A 43 -8.66 -6.72 7.97
CA ILE A 43 -7.50 -7.20 8.71
C ILE A 43 -6.50 -7.80 7.73
N ILE A 44 -5.24 -7.40 7.85
CA ILE A 44 -4.14 -7.92 7.04
C ILE A 44 -3.06 -8.45 7.99
N THR A 45 -2.60 -9.68 7.78
CA THR A 45 -1.46 -10.17 8.53
C THR A 45 -0.19 -9.91 7.72
N LEU A 46 0.93 -9.74 8.44
CA LEU A 46 2.23 -9.59 7.78
C LEU A 46 2.52 -10.81 6.91
N LYS A 47 2.15 -12.00 7.38
CA LYS A 47 2.36 -13.23 6.61
C LYS A 47 1.62 -13.18 5.28
N GLN A 48 0.34 -12.78 5.29
CA GLN A 48 -0.43 -12.66 4.05
C GLN A 48 0.19 -11.64 3.11
N PHE A 49 0.61 -10.50 3.67
CA PHE A 49 1.21 -9.44 2.88
C PHE A 49 2.48 -9.92 2.19
N LYS A 50 3.34 -10.60 2.92
CA LYS A 50 4.60 -11.11 2.37
C LYS A 50 4.36 -12.18 1.31
N GLN A 51 3.37 -13.04 1.50
CA GLN A 51 3.04 -14.06 0.51
C GLN A 51 2.48 -13.44 -0.77
N TYR A 52 1.61 -12.46 -0.62
CA TYR A 52 0.98 -11.82 -1.78
C TYR A 52 2.02 -11.06 -2.63
N PHE A 53 2.96 -10.41 -1.98
CA PHE A 53 4.00 -9.63 -2.65
C PHE A 53 5.35 -10.36 -2.64
N SER A 54 5.32 -11.67 -2.85
CA SER A 54 6.53 -12.48 -2.75
C SER A 54 7.56 -12.18 -3.83
N GLU A 55 7.16 -11.51 -4.91
CA GLU A 55 8.11 -11.14 -5.96
C GLU A 55 8.90 -9.88 -5.61
N ILE A 56 8.52 -9.18 -4.54
CA ILE A 56 9.18 -7.94 -4.13
C ILE A 56 10.24 -8.27 -3.09
N GLU A 57 11.31 -7.47 -3.05
CA GLU A 57 12.42 -7.69 -2.14
C GLU A 57 11.93 -7.81 -0.69
N THR A 58 12.38 -8.86 -0.02
CA THR A 58 11.83 -9.28 1.27
C THR A 58 11.92 -8.20 2.34
N GLN A 59 13.05 -7.50 2.42
CA GLN A 59 13.23 -6.49 3.46
C GLN A 59 12.27 -5.32 3.28
N TYR A 60 12.05 -4.91 2.04
CA TYR A 60 11.09 -3.85 1.75
C TYR A 60 9.67 -4.27 2.13
N VAL A 61 9.29 -5.48 1.75
CA VAL A 61 7.95 -5.99 2.05
C VAL A 61 7.77 -6.14 3.56
N SER A 62 8.79 -6.64 4.26
CA SER A 62 8.70 -6.86 5.71
C SER A 62 8.54 -5.57 6.50
N SER A 63 9.06 -4.45 5.99
CA SER A 63 9.01 -3.18 6.70
C SER A 63 7.84 -2.29 6.28
N PHE A 64 7.10 -2.66 5.24
CA PHE A 64 6.06 -1.80 4.69
C PHE A 64 4.94 -1.53 5.69
N LEU A 65 4.29 -2.58 6.21
CA LEU A 65 3.19 -2.42 7.14
C LEU A 65 3.62 -1.76 8.45
N PRO A 66 4.76 -2.16 9.05
CA PRO A 66 5.24 -1.43 10.24
C PRO A 66 5.44 0.06 9.99
N ALA A 67 6.01 0.42 8.82
CA ALA A 67 6.25 1.83 8.51
C ALA A 67 4.95 2.59 8.24
N ALA A 68 3.90 1.90 7.82
CA ALA A 68 2.60 2.51 7.52
C ALA A 68 1.67 2.58 8.73
N THR A 69 2.15 2.18 9.91
CA THR A 69 1.32 2.09 11.11
C THR A 69 1.15 3.46 11.75
N LEU A 70 -0.09 3.82 12.05
CA LEU A 70 -0.38 5.05 12.78
C LEU A 70 0.24 5.00 14.17
N GLU A 71 0.72 6.16 14.65
CA GLU A 71 1.28 6.27 15.97
C GLU A 71 0.20 6.02 17.02
N PRO A 72 0.56 5.50 18.21
CA PRO A 72 -0.43 5.31 19.28
C PRO A 72 -1.18 6.60 19.55
N GLY A 73 -2.50 6.49 19.64
CA GLY A 73 -3.36 7.64 19.90
C GLY A 73 -3.78 8.42 18.68
N MET A 74 -3.17 8.17 17.53
CA MET A 74 -3.56 8.82 16.28
C MET A 74 -4.72 8.06 15.64
N VAL A 75 -5.71 8.79 15.14
CA VAL A 75 -6.87 8.17 14.50
C VAL A 75 -7.10 8.68 13.09
N THR A 76 -6.41 9.76 12.69
CA THR A 76 -6.54 10.32 11.35
C THR A 76 -5.40 9.81 10.49
N MET A 77 -5.74 9.19 9.36
CA MET A 77 -4.70 8.68 8.48
C MET A 77 -4.01 9.81 7.73
N SER A 78 -2.81 9.53 7.28
CA SER A 78 -2.06 10.40 6.39
C SER A 78 -1.67 9.61 5.14
N HIS A 79 -0.95 10.26 4.24
CA HIS A 79 -0.48 9.60 3.03
C HIS A 79 0.42 8.40 3.36
N THR A 80 1.20 8.49 4.44
CA THR A 80 2.17 7.46 4.79
C THR A 80 1.75 6.59 5.98
N LYS A 81 0.71 6.97 6.74
CA LYS A 81 0.25 6.24 7.92
C LYS A 81 -1.21 5.92 7.76
N PHE A 82 -1.51 4.68 7.37
CA PHE A 82 -2.88 4.30 6.98
C PHE A 82 -3.30 2.92 7.48
N VAL A 83 -2.52 2.31 8.38
CA VAL A 83 -2.94 1.06 9.04
C VAL A 83 -2.75 1.20 10.54
N PHE A 84 -3.51 0.42 11.30
CA PHE A 84 -3.36 0.29 12.74
C PHE A 84 -2.75 -1.08 13.05
N ARG A 85 -1.82 -1.13 13.98
CA ARG A 85 -1.32 -2.40 14.47
C ARG A 85 -2.21 -2.86 15.61
N ILE A 86 -2.87 -4.01 15.46
CA ILE A 86 -3.77 -4.51 16.49
C ILE A 86 -3.17 -5.68 17.29
N ALA A 87 -2.15 -6.33 16.72
CA ALA A 87 -1.41 -7.38 17.41
C ALA A 87 -0.11 -7.56 16.65
N LYS A 88 0.80 -8.37 17.18
CA LYS A 88 2.06 -8.65 16.51
C LYS A 88 1.78 -9.27 15.13
N GLY A 89 2.24 -8.59 14.08
CA GLY A 89 2.05 -9.06 12.72
C GLY A 89 0.63 -8.99 12.21
N VAL A 90 -0.27 -8.26 12.90
CA VAL A 90 -1.67 -8.16 12.52
C VAL A 90 -2.06 -6.69 12.46
N TYR A 91 -2.57 -6.27 11.32
CA TYR A 91 -2.86 -4.86 11.03
C TYR A 91 -4.29 -4.70 10.55
N LYS A 92 -4.85 -3.53 10.83
CA LYS A 92 -6.18 -3.16 10.35
C LYS A 92 -6.04 -1.95 9.43
N LEU A 93 -6.63 -2.01 8.25
CA LEU A 93 -6.61 -0.89 7.32
C LEU A 93 -7.48 0.24 7.87
N HIS A 94 -6.98 1.47 7.79
CA HIS A 94 -7.80 2.62 8.17
C HIS A 94 -9.02 2.67 7.25
N PRO A 95 -10.22 2.90 7.82
CA PRO A 95 -11.44 2.86 6.99
C PRO A 95 -11.43 3.86 5.84
N ASP A 96 -10.73 4.98 5.98
CA ASP A 96 -10.68 6.00 4.93
C ASP A 96 -9.72 5.64 3.79
N ALA A 97 -8.90 4.60 3.97
CA ALA A 97 -7.87 4.28 2.97
C ALA A 97 -8.47 3.81 1.65
N LEU A 98 -9.62 3.16 1.70
CA LEU A 98 -10.26 2.65 0.48
C LEU A 98 -11.00 3.73 -0.30
N SER A 99 -11.25 4.87 0.30
CA SER A 99 -11.93 5.97 -0.38
C SER A 99 -10.96 6.95 -1.02
N VAL A 100 -9.65 6.72 -0.86
CA VAL A 100 -8.63 7.57 -1.46
C VAL A 100 -8.51 7.24 -2.95
N ASN A 101 -8.45 8.28 -3.77
CA ASN A 101 -8.17 8.12 -5.19
C ASN A 101 -6.68 7.87 -5.39
N LEU A 102 -6.37 6.79 -6.07
CA LEU A 102 -4.96 6.43 -6.33
C LEU A 102 -4.53 6.76 -7.75
#